data_cd7fd5f1a36dbad38cbaa713c406a619
#
_entry.id   cd7fd5f1a36dbad38cbaa713c406a619
#
_cell.length_a   1.000
_cell.length_b   1.000
_cell.length_c   1.000
_cell.angle_alpha   90.00
_cell.angle_beta   90.00
_cell.angle_gamma   90.00
#
_symmetry.space_group_name_H-M   'P 1'
#
loop_
_entity.id
_entity.type
_entity.pdbx_description
1 polymer ?
#
loop_
_entity_poly.entity_id
_entity_poly.type
_entity_poly.pdbx_seq_one_letter_code
_entity_poly.pdbx_strand_id
1 'polypeptide(L)'
;MNLKLDSNKLTAILRKVNILLAVLAAASAVFCGVMAFGLLSNPSLERMGLRQQEMEAQIPQLQQKIEDQQAAVDQAEKDAQAKVAAANEEQAAVQQELDAATERKAGMDNTVYTFQNSEQVYQQMRQNIADIRVEYGTAIRKLEDKILAGESNYRICYLTFDDGPSYYTGDFLDKIDELDIHVTFFTIGYQMGKNQDAQRDAYLRREALSGHSICNHTYTHAIHNGLYYSKENFMDAVKKQEDVVYSATGIRTDIVRFPAGSYYCPQRTAVIEELTNQGYGWIDWSANAFDSGTNIKTKEFVARTVVWQVSQEQISVVLMHDWRLETLGALDKIVPQLKEKGYIFLPLFKESSTVGTVRPKWDNQ
;
A
#
# COMPACT_ATOMS: atom_id res chain seq x y z
N MET A 1 -11.47 8.62 -5.67
CA MET A 1 -12.91 8.30 -5.88
C MET A 1 -13.71 9.03 -4.82
N ASN A 2 -14.25 10.22 -5.19
CA ASN A 2 -14.94 11.12 -4.26
C ASN A 2 -16.25 10.49 -3.77
N LEU A 3 -16.24 9.87 -2.61
CA LEU A 3 -17.46 9.58 -1.85
C LEU A 3 -17.94 10.87 -1.17
N LYS A 4 -18.46 11.84 -1.97
CA LYS A 4 -19.34 12.84 -1.40
C LYS A 4 -20.60 12.09 -0.99
N LEU A 5 -20.72 11.78 0.30
CA LEU A 5 -22.03 11.44 0.85
C LEU A 5 -22.94 12.63 0.54
N ASP A 6 -23.88 12.40 -0.35
CA ASP A 6 -24.82 13.44 -0.82
C ASP A 6 -25.77 13.77 0.34
N SER A 7 -25.40 14.78 1.14
CA SER A 7 -26.20 15.29 2.25
C SER A 7 -27.62 15.64 1.78
N ASN A 8 -27.75 15.98 0.49
CA ASN A 8 -29.06 16.27 -0.13
C ASN A 8 -29.93 14.99 -0.24
N LYS A 9 -29.33 13.82 -0.46
CA LYS A 9 -30.08 12.56 -0.48
C LYS A 9 -30.57 12.15 0.91
N LEU A 10 -29.75 12.33 1.93
CA LEU A 10 -30.13 12.05 3.32
C LEU A 10 -31.26 12.99 3.78
N THR A 11 -31.12 14.29 3.50
CA THR A 11 -32.18 15.30 3.78
C THR A 11 -33.47 15.05 3.02
N ALA A 12 -33.38 14.54 1.78
CA ALA A 12 -34.58 14.17 0.99
C ALA A 12 -35.27 12.93 1.56
N ILE A 13 -34.57 11.96 2.09
CA ILE A 13 -35.11 10.77 2.77
C ILE A 13 -35.82 11.20 4.07
N LEU A 14 -35.20 12.02 4.90
CA LEU A 14 -35.76 12.53 6.15
C LEU A 14 -37.02 13.39 5.91
N ARG A 15 -37.04 14.24 4.87
CA ARG A 15 -38.25 14.96 4.45
C ARG A 15 -39.40 14.02 4.04
N LYS A 16 -39.10 12.92 3.34
CA LYS A 16 -40.12 11.94 2.97
C LYS A 16 -40.72 11.21 4.17
N VAL A 17 -39.87 10.88 5.18
CA VAL A 17 -40.35 10.27 6.44
C VAL A 17 -41.24 11.24 7.21
N ASN A 18 -40.86 12.51 7.34
CA ASN A 18 -41.70 13.53 8.02
C ASN A 18 -43.02 13.79 7.30
N ILE A 19 -43.05 13.78 5.96
CA ILE A 19 -44.27 13.89 5.17
C ILE A 19 -45.15 12.67 5.40
N LEU A 20 -44.62 11.46 5.46
CA LEU A 20 -45.38 10.25 5.73
C LEU A 20 -46.00 10.26 7.13
N LEU A 21 -45.32 10.73 8.15
CA LEU A 21 -45.83 10.89 9.51
C LEU A 21 -46.93 11.93 9.57
N ALA A 22 -46.77 13.06 8.87
CA ALA A 22 -47.80 14.10 8.79
C ALA A 22 -49.10 13.61 8.05
N VAL A 23 -48.92 12.79 7.01
CA VAL A 23 -50.04 12.17 6.27
C VAL A 23 -50.77 11.15 7.15
N LEU A 24 -50.07 10.36 7.95
CA LEU A 24 -50.69 9.42 8.90
C LEU A 24 -51.50 10.13 10.00
N ALA A 25 -50.96 11.25 10.53
CA ALA A 25 -51.68 12.08 11.51
C ALA A 25 -52.92 12.74 10.91
N ALA A 26 -52.84 13.24 9.67
CA ALA A 26 -54.01 13.82 8.96
C ALA A 26 -55.07 12.75 8.62
N ALA A 27 -54.65 11.54 8.22
CA ALA A 27 -55.56 10.43 7.94
C ALA A 27 -56.32 9.98 9.20
N SER A 28 -55.70 9.98 10.37
CA SER A 28 -56.34 9.67 11.65
C SER A 28 -57.39 10.72 12.03
N ALA A 29 -57.07 12.01 11.81
CA ALA A 29 -58.03 13.12 12.08
C ALA A 29 -59.26 13.09 11.14
N VAL A 30 -59.07 12.76 9.86
CA VAL A 30 -60.16 12.59 8.90
C VAL A 30 -61.03 11.39 9.25
N PHE A 31 -60.45 10.28 9.67
CA PHE A 31 -61.14 9.08 10.11
C PHE A 31 -62.01 9.35 11.36
N CYS A 32 -61.55 10.12 12.30
CA CYS A 32 -62.32 10.57 13.46
C CYS A 32 -63.49 11.48 13.06
N GLY A 33 -63.29 12.37 12.08
CA GLY A 33 -64.38 13.26 11.56
C GLY A 33 -65.44 12.52 10.83
N VAL A 34 -65.13 11.52 10.01
CA VAL A 34 -66.14 10.70 9.28
C VAL A 34 -66.93 9.82 10.25
N MET A 35 -66.32 9.32 11.30
CA MET A 35 -66.99 8.54 12.35
C MET A 35 -67.97 9.40 13.16
N ALA A 36 -67.73 10.69 13.41
CA ALA A 36 -68.61 11.61 14.12
C ALA A 36 -69.85 11.94 13.30
N PHE A 37 -69.81 11.99 11.94
CA PHE A 37 -70.91 12.27 11.09
C PHE A 37 -71.85 11.06 10.88
N GLY A 38 -71.39 9.82 11.04
CA GLY A 38 -72.16 8.58 10.95
C GLY A 38 -73.03 8.30 12.20
N LEU A 39 -72.84 9.06 13.27
CA LEU A 39 -73.46 8.80 14.58
C LEU A 39 -74.92 9.26 14.73
N LEU A 40 -75.46 9.96 13.75
CA LEU A 40 -76.84 10.54 13.84
C LEU A 40 -77.96 9.65 13.37
N SER A 41 -77.72 8.39 12.94
CA SER A 41 -78.74 7.59 12.27
C SER A 41 -78.76 6.07 12.50
N ASN A 42 -78.16 5.51 13.57
CA ASN A 42 -78.21 4.02 13.69
C ASN A 42 -78.12 3.51 15.15
N PRO A 43 -78.90 2.47 15.55
CA PRO A 43 -79.10 2.00 16.92
C PRO A 43 -77.99 1.08 17.50
N SER A 44 -76.77 1.22 17.06
CA SER A 44 -75.57 0.49 17.62
C SER A 44 -74.71 1.37 18.49
N LEU A 45 -75.26 2.37 19.14
CA LEU A 45 -74.57 3.37 19.97
C LEU A 45 -73.66 2.79 21.09
N GLU A 46 -74.09 1.70 21.72
CA GLU A 46 -73.30 1.03 22.77
C GLU A 46 -71.98 0.40 22.24
N ARG A 47 -72.02 -0.24 21.08
CA ARG A 47 -70.82 -0.80 20.46
C ARG A 47 -69.82 0.25 19.92
N MET A 48 -70.38 1.40 19.55
CA MET A 48 -69.58 2.52 19.06
C MET A 48 -68.90 3.25 20.23
N GLY A 49 -69.59 3.40 21.35
CA GLY A 49 -69.00 3.97 22.59
C GLY A 49 -67.82 3.13 23.14
N LEU A 50 -67.97 1.82 23.10
CA LEU A 50 -66.89 0.93 23.50
C LEU A 50 -65.64 1.00 22.56
N ARG A 51 -65.89 1.06 21.23
CA ARG A 51 -64.82 1.26 20.24
C ARG A 51 -64.14 2.64 20.38
N GLN A 52 -64.91 3.69 20.68
CA GLN A 52 -64.39 5.00 20.91
C GLN A 52 -63.51 5.04 22.15
N GLN A 53 -63.91 4.39 23.26
CA GLN A 53 -63.08 4.26 24.46
C GLN A 53 -61.79 3.45 24.22
N GLU A 54 -61.89 2.35 23.46
CA GLU A 54 -60.70 1.58 23.06
C GLU A 54 -59.74 2.39 22.18
N MET A 55 -60.24 3.16 21.25
CA MET A 55 -59.44 4.04 20.40
C MET A 55 -58.83 5.20 21.19
N GLU A 56 -59.60 5.84 22.08
CA GLU A 56 -59.11 6.90 22.95
C GLU A 56 -58.01 6.39 23.92
N ALA A 57 -58.14 5.15 24.37
CA ALA A 57 -57.08 4.48 25.19
C ALA A 57 -55.83 4.16 24.42
N GLN A 58 -55.90 3.99 23.10
CA GLN A 58 -54.72 3.75 22.22
C GLN A 58 -53.96 5.02 21.82
N ILE A 59 -54.64 6.18 21.83
CA ILE A 59 -54.04 7.46 21.44
C ILE A 59 -52.76 7.79 22.26
N PRO A 60 -52.74 7.69 23.59
CA PRO A 60 -51.55 7.98 24.35
C PRO A 60 -50.38 7.04 24.03
N GLN A 61 -50.66 5.75 23.79
CA GLN A 61 -49.64 4.78 23.40
C GLN A 61 -49.03 5.06 22.03
N LEU A 62 -49.86 5.50 21.08
CA LEU A 62 -49.42 5.88 19.76
C LEU A 62 -48.63 7.21 19.80
N GLN A 63 -49.05 8.16 20.62
CA GLN A 63 -48.31 9.40 20.83
C GLN A 63 -46.94 9.13 21.43
N GLN A 64 -46.82 8.28 22.45
CA GLN A 64 -45.55 7.90 23.04
C GLN A 64 -44.66 7.21 22.01
N LYS A 65 -45.21 6.30 21.18
CA LYS A 65 -44.44 5.66 20.10
C LYS A 65 -43.91 6.66 19.06
N ILE A 66 -44.70 7.70 18.75
CA ILE A 66 -44.24 8.76 17.83
C ILE A 66 -43.15 9.58 18.45
N GLU A 67 -43.22 9.93 19.72
CA GLU A 67 -42.18 10.64 20.45
C GLU A 67 -40.89 9.82 20.54
N ASP A 68 -40.99 8.54 20.86
CA ASP A 68 -39.84 7.62 20.91
C ASP A 68 -39.16 7.46 19.52
N GLN A 69 -39.94 7.36 18.46
CA GLN A 69 -39.42 7.30 17.10
C GLN A 69 -38.79 8.61 16.66
N GLN A 70 -39.37 9.75 17.03
CA GLN A 70 -38.78 11.06 16.73
C GLN A 70 -37.44 11.22 17.47
N ALA A 71 -37.36 10.85 18.74
CA ALA A 71 -36.13 10.88 19.51
C ALA A 71 -35.04 9.98 18.89
N ALA A 72 -35.41 8.80 18.40
CA ALA A 72 -34.50 7.90 17.69
C ALA A 72 -34.01 8.48 16.36
N VAL A 73 -34.88 9.17 15.61
CA VAL A 73 -34.49 9.85 14.36
C VAL A 73 -33.54 11.02 14.66
N ASP A 74 -33.85 11.84 15.66
CA ASP A 74 -33.01 12.97 16.04
C ASP A 74 -31.61 12.50 16.52
N GLN A 75 -31.53 11.38 17.24
CA GLN A 75 -30.25 10.78 17.63
C GLN A 75 -29.48 10.24 16.43
N ALA A 76 -30.15 9.53 15.51
CA ALA A 76 -29.52 9.02 14.30
C ALA A 76 -29.00 10.15 13.40
N GLU A 77 -29.69 11.28 13.36
CA GLU A 77 -29.25 12.47 12.62
C GLU A 77 -28.01 13.09 13.23
N LYS A 78 -27.94 13.21 14.56
CA LYS A 78 -26.73 13.67 15.28
C LYS A 78 -25.55 12.73 15.05
N ASP A 79 -25.77 11.42 15.12
CA ASP A 79 -24.70 10.43 14.89
C ASP A 79 -24.20 10.47 13.45
N ALA A 80 -25.10 10.68 12.47
CA ALA A 80 -24.74 10.85 11.08
C ALA A 80 -23.93 12.13 10.83
N GLN A 81 -24.32 13.24 11.45
CA GLN A 81 -23.59 14.51 11.39
C GLN A 81 -22.19 14.39 11.99
N ALA A 82 -22.07 13.73 13.15
CA ALA A 82 -20.76 13.47 13.77
C ALA A 82 -19.84 12.63 12.88
N LYS A 83 -20.35 11.58 12.23
CA LYS A 83 -19.59 10.77 11.28
C LYS A 83 -19.15 11.55 10.05
N VAL A 84 -20.00 12.43 9.53
CA VAL A 84 -19.65 13.31 8.40
C VAL A 84 -18.56 14.30 8.79
N ALA A 85 -18.64 14.87 10.01
CA ALA A 85 -17.61 15.78 10.51
C ALA A 85 -16.25 15.07 10.65
N ALA A 86 -16.23 13.88 11.25
CA ALA A 86 -15.02 13.08 11.37
C ALA A 86 -14.41 12.69 10.02
N ALA A 87 -15.24 12.29 9.04
CA ALA A 87 -14.77 11.99 7.70
C ALA A 87 -14.21 13.21 6.96
N ASN A 88 -14.76 14.41 7.20
CA ASN A 88 -14.22 15.65 6.63
C ASN A 88 -12.88 16.04 7.24
N GLU A 89 -12.69 15.82 8.55
CA GLU A 89 -11.40 16.03 9.22
C GLU A 89 -10.33 15.08 8.69
N GLU A 90 -10.67 13.81 8.53
CA GLU A 90 -9.76 12.80 7.94
C GLU A 90 -9.40 13.16 6.49
N GLN A 91 -10.37 13.60 5.68
CA GLN A 91 -10.13 14.06 4.32
C GLN A 91 -9.21 15.28 4.28
N ALA A 92 -9.36 16.23 5.20
CA ALA A 92 -8.50 17.42 5.28
C ALA A 92 -7.07 17.04 5.65
N ALA A 93 -6.87 16.09 6.58
CA ALA A 93 -5.56 15.60 6.96
C ALA A 93 -4.86 14.89 5.77
N VAL A 94 -5.55 14.04 5.05
CA VAL A 94 -5.03 13.38 3.84
C VAL A 94 -4.66 14.38 2.75
N GLN A 95 -5.47 15.43 2.56
CA GLN A 95 -5.15 16.49 1.59
C GLN A 95 -3.89 17.25 1.99
N GLN A 96 -3.71 17.54 3.26
CA GLN A 96 -2.50 18.21 3.76
C GLN A 96 -1.25 17.35 3.57
N GLU A 97 -1.34 16.04 3.79
CA GLU A 97 -0.24 15.11 3.52
C GLU A 97 0.09 15.05 2.02
N LEU A 98 -0.92 15.06 1.15
CA LEU A 98 -0.76 15.07 -0.30
C LEU A 98 -0.07 16.36 -0.78
N ASP A 99 -0.46 17.51 -0.25
CA ASP A 99 0.13 18.79 -0.60
C ASP A 99 1.61 18.83 -0.16
N ALA A 100 1.92 18.38 1.05
CA ALA A 100 3.29 18.28 1.55
C ALA A 100 4.15 17.29 0.73
N ALA A 101 3.61 16.16 0.31
CA ALA A 101 4.29 15.22 -0.58
C ALA A 101 4.56 15.83 -1.96
N THR A 102 3.63 16.61 -2.48
CA THR A 102 3.76 17.30 -3.75
C THR A 102 4.85 18.37 -3.69
N GLU A 103 4.94 19.12 -2.60
CA GLU A 103 6.02 20.11 -2.39
C GLU A 103 7.39 19.44 -2.28
N ARG A 104 7.49 18.33 -1.50
CA ARG A 104 8.74 17.54 -1.41
C ARG A 104 9.18 17.05 -2.78
N LYS A 105 8.25 16.49 -3.58
CA LYS A 105 8.52 16.05 -4.95
C LYS A 105 9.07 17.17 -5.82
N ALA A 106 8.46 18.35 -5.79
CA ALA A 106 8.92 19.50 -6.57
C ALA A 106 10.33 19.97 -6.15
N GLY A 107 10.65 19.91 -4.84
CA GLY A 107 11.99 20.17 -4.32
C GLY A 107 13.03 19.17 -4.82
N MET A 108 12.67 17.88 -4.83
CA MET A 108 13.52 16.82 -5.33
C MET A 108 13.78 16.90 -6.83
N ASP A 109 12.75 17.14 -7.64
CA ASP A 109 12.88 17.31 -9.09
C ASP A 109 13.85 18.46 -9.43
N ASN A 110 13.83 19.53 -8.65
CA ASN A 110 14.75 20.66 -8.80
C ASN A 110 16.20 20.29 -8.42
N THR A 111 16.40 19.52 -7.37
CA THR A 111 17.72 19.05 -6.93
C THR A 111 18.33 18.11 -7.97
N VAL A 112 17.54 17.17 -8.49
CA VAL A 112 17.95 16.23 -9.53
C VAL A 112 18.27 16.96 -10.83
N TYR A 113 17.46 17.96 -11.23
CA TYR A 113 17.72 18.78 -12.41
C TYR A 113 19.04 19.54 -12.31
N THR A 114 19.37 20.07 -11.12
CA THR A 114 20.65 20.74 -10.87
C THR A 114 21.83 19.76 -10.95
N PHE A 115 21.66 18.53 -10.47
CA PHE A 115 22.66 17.46 -10.59
C PHE A 115 22.87 17.01 -12.05
N GLN A 116 21.81 16.92 -12.85
CA GLN A 116 21.88 16.49 -14.25
C GLN A 116 22.71 17.41 -15.13
N ASN A 117 22.81 18.70 -14.78
CA ASN A 117 23.54 19.67 -15.56
C ASN A 117 25.06 19.68 -15.34
N SER A 118 25.58 18.81 -14.45
CA SER A 118 27.00 18.67 -14.19
C SER A 118 27.52 17.31 -14.63
N GLU A 119 27.64 17.10 -15.94
CA GLU A 119 28.08 15.82 -16.52
C GLU A 119 29.41 15.31 -15.94
N GLN A 120 30.35 16.19 -15.70
CA GLN A 120 31.65 15.79 -15.13
C GLN A 120 31.53 15.25 -13.70
N VAL A 121 30.71 15.90 -12.86
CA VAL A 121 30.44 15.43 -11.50
C VAL A 121 29.71 14.07 -11.55
N TYR A 122 28.77 13.93 -12.47
CA TYR A 122 28.03 12.70 -12.66
C TYR A 122 28.92 11.54 -13.09
N GLN A 123 29.85 11.72 -14.04
CA GLN A 123 30.79 10.67 -14.47
C GLN A 123 31.73 10.26 -13.34
N GLN A 124 32.21 11.21 -12.54
CA GLN A 124 33.05 10.90 -11.38
C GLN A 124 32.30 10.12 -10.32
N MET A 125 31.04 10.48 -10.05
CA MET A 125 30.17 9.75 -9.11
C MET A 125 29.88 8.32 -9.58
N ARG A 126 29.65 8.10 -10.88
CA ARG A 126 29.47 6.76 -11.48
C ARG A 126 30.66 5.85 -11.21
N GLN A 127 31.88 6.35 -11.40
CA GLN A 127 33.08 5.57 -11.15
C GLN A 127 33.21 5.23 -9.67
N ASN A 128 33.02 6.21 -8.79
CA ASN A 128 33.09 6.00 -7.34
C ASN A 128 32.06 4.95 -6.86
N ILE A 129 30.82 4.99 -7.40
CA ILE A 129 29.77 4.02 -7.06
C ILE A 129 30.18 2.60 -7.48
N ALA A 130 30.75 2.44 -8.68
CA ALA A 130 31.20 1.13 -9.15
C ALA A 130 32.30 0.54 -8.25
N ASP A 131 33.27 1.35 -7.85
CA ASP A 131 34.37 0.94 -6.97
C ASP A 131 33.85 0.56 -5.57
N ILE A 132 32.98 1.38 -5.00
CA ILE A 132 32.34 1.14 -3.70
C ILE A 132 31.53 -0.16 -3.71
N ARG A 133 30.79 -0.45 -4.76
CA ARG A 133 30.01 -1.70 -4.87
C ARG A 133 30.87 -2.95 -4.77
N VAL A 134 32.02 -2.99 -5.43
CA VAL A 134 32.95 -4.13 -5.37
C VAL A 134 33.48 -4.33 -3.96
N GLU A 135 33.91 -3.24 -3.31
CA GLU A 135 34.45 -3.29 -1.94
C GLU A 135 33.39 -3.71 -0.93
N TYR A 136 32.19 -3.13 -1.00
CA TYR A 136 31.08 -3.42 -0.09
C TYR A 136 30.56 -4.86 -0.24
N GLY A 137 30.39 -5.37 -1.45
CA GLY A 137 29.94 -6.74 -1.68
C GLY A 137 30.85 -7.75 -0.99
N THR A 138 32.16 -7.57 -1.12
CA THR A 138 33.16 -8.43 -0.44
C THR A 138 33.09 -8.30 1.09
N ALA A 139 32.93 -7.09 1.62
CA ALA A 139 32.84 -6.85 3.06
C ALA A 139 31.58 -7.46 3.67
N ILE A 140 30.43 -7.29 3.00
CA ILE A 140 29.15 -7.88 3.42
C ILE A 140 29.23 -9.40 3.42
N ARG A 141 29.78 -10.01 2.38
CA ARG A 141 29.97 -11.47 2.33
C ARG A 141 30.80 -12.00 3.51
N LYS A 142 31.89 -11.34 3.83
CA LYS A 142 32.71 -11.71 5.00
C LYS A 142 31.94 -11.58 6.32
N LEU A 143 31.06 -10.57 6.43
CA LEU A 143 30.21 -10.41 7.61
C LEU A 143 29.17 -11.54 7.68
N GLU A 144 28.51 -11.85 6.57
CA GLU A 144 27.55 -12.97 6.48
C GLU A 144 28.20 -14.30 6.90
N ASP A 145 29.42 -14.59 6.39
CA ASP A 145 30.14 -15.80 6.75
C ASP A 145 30.40 -15.89 8.26
N LYS A 146 30.79 -14.79 8.92
CA LYS A 146 30.95 -14.72 10.37
C LYS A 146 29.64 -14.92 11.13
N ILE A 147 28.55 -14.34 10.65
CA ILE A 147 27.22 -14.52 11.25
C ILE A 147 26.80 -15.99 11.17
N LEU A 148 26.92 -16.60 10.01
CA LEU A 148 26.57 -18.01 9.78
C LEU A 148 27.46 -18.98 10.56
N ALA A 149 28.73 -18.62 10.80
CA ALA A 149 29.64 -19.38 11.64
C ALA A 149 29.42 -19.17 13.15
N GLY A 150 28.52 -18.26 13.55
CA GLY A 150 28.30 -17.91 14.97
C GLY A 150 29.42 -17.05 15.58
N GLU A 151 30.25 -16.44 14.74
CA GLU A 151 31.39 -15.59 15.14
C GLU A 151 31.02 -14.11 15.27
N SER A 152 29.76 -13.77 15.00
CA SER A 152 29.24 -12.40 15.09
C SER A 152 27.85 -12.39 15.72
N ASN A 153 27.61 -11.38 16.57
CA ASN A 153 26.30 -11.12 17.18
C ASN A 153 25.38 -10.28 16.30
N TYR A 154 25.86 -9.76 15.18
CA TYR A 154 25.05 -9.04 14.23
C TYR A 154 24.06 -9.98 13.54
N ARG A 155 22.96 -9.37 13.08
CA ARG A 155 21.97 -10.00 12.20
C ARG A 155 21.78 -9.08 11.00
N ILE A 156 21.44 -9.61 9.85
CA ILE A 156 21.25 -8.80 8.63
C ILE A 156 19.80 -8.88 8.17
N CYS A 157 19.22 -7.73 7.90
CA CYS A 157 17.94 -7.59 7.22
C CYS A 157 18.16 -6.88 5.87
N TYR A 158 17.98 -7.59 4.78
CA TYR A 158 17.89 -7.03 3.45
C TYR A 158 16.45 -6.64 3.19
N LEU A 159 16.12 -5.35 3.37
CA LEU A 159 14.83 -4.82 2.91
C LEU A 159 14.87 -4.65 1.40
N THR A 160 13.92 -5.22 0.70
CA THR A 160 13.86 -5.15 -0.76
C THR A 160 12.49 -4.66 -1.22
N PHE A 161 12.50 -3.80 -2.22
CA PHE A 161 11.29 -3.19 -2.80
C PHE A 161 11.20 -3.57 -4.28
N ASP A 162 10.12 -4.24 -4.65
CA ASP A 162 9.86 -4.68 -6.01
C ASP A 162 8.93 -3.69 -6.74
N ASP A 163 8.93 -3.76 -8.07
CA ASP A 163 8.06 -3.03 -9.01
C ASP A 163 8.32 -1.52 -9.15
N GLY A 164 9.32 -0.96 -8.46
CA GLY A 164 9.69 0.45 -8.61
C GLY A 164 10.47 0.74 -9.91
N PRO A 165 10.82 2.01 -10.14
CA PRO A 165 10.34 3.18 -9.42
C PRO A 165 8.85 3.45 -9.64
N SER A 166 8.16 3.81 -8.56
CA SER A 166 6.75 4.20 -8.54
C SER A 166 6.58 5.70 -8.31
N TYR A 167 5.35 6.18 -8.27
CA TYR A 167 5.08 7.57 -7.89
C TYR A 167 5.43 7.88 -6.44
N TYR A 168 5.56 6.87 -5.58
CA TYR A 168 5.89 7.01 -4.16
C TYR A 168 7.37 6.72 -3.85
N THR A 169 8.18 6.32 -4.83
CA THR A 169 9.60 6.00 -4.61
C THR A 169 10.35 7.16 -3.95
N GLY A 170 10.01 8.41 -4.30
CA GLY A 170 10.59 9.58 -3.62
C GLY A 170 10.32 9.60 -2.12
N ASP A 171 9.08 9.36 -1.70
CA ASP A 171 8.69 9.32 -0.29
C ASP A 171 9.37 8.15 0.44
N PHE A 172 9.53 7.01 -0.24
CA PHE A 172 10.30 5.88 0.30
C PHE A 172 11.77 6.24 0.50
N LEU A 173 12.41 6.89 -0.46
CA LEU A 173 13.82 7.31 -0.36
C LEU A 173 14.01 8.32 0.78
N ASP A 174 13.09 9.28 0.95
CA ASP A 174 13.12 10.21 2.07
C ASP A 174 13.03 9.49 3.41
N LYS A 175 12.12 8.52 3.53
CA LYS A 175 11.93 7.72 4.73
C LYS A 175 13.13 6.82 5.03
N ILE A 176 13.72 6.22 4.02
CA ILE A 176 14.92 5.37 4.13
C ILE A 176 16.12 6.19 4.61
N ASP A 177 16.29 7.40 4.07
CA ASP A 177 17.31 8.36 4.50
C ASP A 177 17.09 8.79 5.97
N GLU A 178 15.82 9.11 6.35
CA GLU A 178 15.46 9.44 7.74
C GLU A 178 15.79 8.31 8.74
N LEU A 179 15.56 7.07 8.32
CA LEU A 179 15.80 5.88 9.15
C LEU A 179 17.28 5.44 9.15
N ASP A 180 18.13 6.09 8.37
CA ASP A 180 19.56 5.77 8.22
C ASP A 180 19.78 4.28 7.94
N ILE A 181 19.26 3.82 6.80
CA ILE A 181 19.38 2.44 6.33
C ILE A 181 19.70 2.37 4.85
N HIS A 182 20.25 1.23 4.41
CA HIS A 182 20.46 0.92 3.00
C HIS A 182 19.58 -0.27 2.60
N VAL A 183 19.02 -0.23 1.40
CA VAL A 183 18.04 -1.17 0.89
C VAL A 183 18.36 -1.62 -0.52
N THR A 184 17.52 -2.50 -1.08
CA THR A 184 17.63 -2.95 -2.48
C THR A 184 16.32 -2.71 -3.20
N PHE A 185 16.39 -2.14 -4.39
CA PHE A 185 15.26 -1.95 -5.30
C PHE A 185 15.36 -2.94 -6.47
N PHE A 186 14.33 -3.76 -6.66
CA PHE A 186 14.16 -4.60 -7.85
C PHE A 186 13.24 -3.87 -8.81
N THR A 187 13.84 -3.19 -9.77
CA THR A 187 13.16 -2.21 -10.60
C THR A 187 12.61 -2.79 -11.89
N ILE A 188 11.47 -2.22 -12.35
CA ILE A 188 10.88 -2.49 -13.67
C ILE A 188 10.87 -1.21 -14.52
N GLY A 189 11.00 -1.36 -15.83
CA GLY A 189 11.14 -0.20 -16.72
C GLY A 189 9.83 0.50 -17.06
N TYR A 190 8.68 -0.09 -16.75
CA TYR A 190 7.39 0.37 -17.27
C TYR A 190 6.38 0.80 -16.19
N GLN A 191 6.76 0.83 -14.92
CA GLN A 191 5.81 1.09 -13.82
C GLN A 191 5.20 2.50 -13.87
N MET A 192 5.98 3.51 -14.16
CA MET A 192 5.52 4.90 -14.19
C MET A 192 4.74 5.28 -15.46
N GLY A 193 4.66 4.37 -16.44
CA GLY A 193 3.94 4.62 -17.68
C GLY A 193 4.69 5.49 -18.70
N LYS A 194 4.00 5.85 -19.78
CA LYS A 194 4.57 6.64 -20.87
C LYS A 194 4.83 8.09 -20.41
N ASN A 195 5.94 8.66 -20.89
CA ASN A 195 6.36 10.05 -20.65
C ASN A 195 6.83 10.35 -19.21
N GLN A 196 7.13 9.33 -18.40
CA GLN A 196 7.70 9.51 -17.05
C GLN A 196 9.17 9.06 -16.98
N ASP A 197 9.84 8.85 -18.11
CA ASP A 197 11.22 8.37 -18.16
C ASP A 197 12.18 9.25 -17.38
N ALA A 198 12.05 10.58 -17.49
CA ALA A 198 12.92 11.51 -16.78
C ALA A 198 12.79 11.39 -15.25
N GLN A 199 11.58 11.19 -14.73
CA GLN A 199 11.35 11.00 -13.30
C GLN A 199 11.84 9.63 -12.84
N ARG A 200 11.56 8.57 -13.60
CA ARG A 200 12.10 7.24 -13.35
C ARG A 200 13.63 7.28 -13.25
N ASP A 201 14.27 7.88 -14.24
CA ASP A 201 15.73 7.96 -14.28
C ASP A 201 16.30 8.79 -13.12
N ALA A 202 15.58 9.82 -12.67
CA ALA A 202 15.92 10.61 -11.51
C ALA A 202 15.89 9.77 -10.21
N TYR A 203 14.86 8.95 -10.03
CA TYR A 203 14.78 8.04 -8.88
C TYR A 203 15.88 6.97 -8.92
N LEU A 204 16.12 6.33 -10.06
CA LEU A 204 17.21 5.37 -10.22
C LEU A 204 18.58 5.98 -9.86
N ARG A 205 18.83 7.23 -10.27
CA ARG A 205 20.06 7.94 -9.88
C ARG A 205 20.12 8.19 -8.38
N ARG A 206 19.03 8.62 -7.77
CA ARG A 206 18.99 8.83 -6.32
C ARG A 206 19.21 7.53 -5.55
N GLU A 207 18.55 6.43 -5.94
CA GLU A 207 18.77 5.10 -5.36
C GLU A 207 20.26 4.74 -5.38
N ALA A 208 20.93 4.93 -6.53
CA ALA A 208 22.37 4.64 -6.68
C ALA A 208 23.24 5.54 -5.80
N LEU A 209 22.96 6.86 -5.79
CA LEU A 209 23.76 7.86 -5.07
C LEU A 209 23.60 7.75 -3.55
N SER A 210 22.44 7.30 -3.07
CA SER A 210 22.21 7.05 -1.64
C SER A 210 22.77 5.69 -1.17
N GLY A 211 23.48 4.94 -2.01
CA GLY A 211 24.13 3.68 -1.63
C GLY A 211 23.21 2.48 -1.59
N HIS A 212 22.06 2.55 -2.23
CA HIS A 212 21.16 1.41 -2.39
C HIS A 212 21.60 0.52 -3.56
N SER A 213 21.21 -0.75 -3.52
CA SER A 213 21.38 -1.64 -4.68
C SER A 213 20.18 -1.53 -5.61
N ILE A 214 20.48 -1.40 -6.92
CA ILE A 214 19.48 -1.45 -7.97
C ILE A 214 19.62 -2.79 -8.68
N CYS A 215 18.59 -3.61 -8.60
CA CYS A 215 18.51 -4.94 -9.15
C CYS A 215 17.40 -5.03 -10.21
N ASN A 216 17.33 -6.14 -10.90
CA ASN A 216 16.49 -6.32 -12.08
C ASN A 216 15.23 -7.13 -11.75
N HIS A 217 14.06 -6.58 -12.06
CA HIS A 217 12.77 -7.28 -11.94
C HIS A 217 12.06 -7.45 -13.28
N THR A 218 12.83 -7.54 -14.35
CA THR A 218 12.38 -7.52 -15.75
C THR A 218 11.78 -6.18 -16.18
N TYR A 219 11.56 -5.98 -17.49
CA TYR A 219 11.13 -4.68 -18.00
C TYR A 219 9.65 -4.38 -17.74
N THR A 220 8.76 -5.37 -17.89
CA THR A 220 7.31 -5.16 -17.90
C THR A 220 6.56 -5.87 -16.79
N HIS A 221 7.18 -6.79 -16.05
CA HIS A 221 6.50 -7.68 -15.10
C HIS A 221 5.29 -8.46 -15.71
N ALA A 222 5.29 -8.71 -17.02
CA ALA A 222 4.14 -9.22 -17.77
C ALA A 222 4.01 -10.76 -17.70
N ILE A 223 3.84 -11.31 -16.49
CA ILE A 223 3.83 -12.77 -16.23
C ILE A 223 2.78 -13.53 -17.05
N HIS A 224 1.62 -12.93 -17.32
CA HIS A 224 0.54 -13.53 -18.11
C HIS A 224 0.58 -13.14 -19.59
N ASN A 225 1.45 -12.21 -19.98
CA ASN A 225 1.50 -11.62 -21.31
C ASN A 225 2.90 -11.72 -21.93
N GLY A 226 3.48 -12.90 -21.97
CA GLY A 226 4.69 -13.18 -22.75
C GLY A 226 5.96 -13.42 -21.94
N LEU A 227 6.12 -12.88 -20.74
CA LEU A 227 7.36 -12.98 -19.98
C LEU A 227 7.82 -14.43 -19.79
N TYR A 228 6.91 -15.30 -19.39
CA TYR A 228 7.18 -16.72 -19.10
C TYR A 228 6.81 -17.67 -20.24
N TYR A 229 6.62 -17.18 -21.47
CA TYR A 229 6.34 -18.03 -22.62
C TYR A 229 7.58 -18.78 -23.08
N SER A 230 8.77 -18.17 -22.96
CA SER A 230 10.04 -18.83 -23.24
C SER A 230 11.16 -18.23 -22.38
N LYS A 231 12.28 -18.95 -22.32
CA LYS A 231 13.53 -18.47 -21.70
C LYS A 231 14.02 -17.21 -22.40
N GLU A 232 13.94 -17.16 -23.71
CA GLU A 232 14.38 -16.02 -24.53
C GLU A 232 13.58 -14.75 -24.17
N ASN A 233 12.25 -14.85 -24.05
CA ASN A 233 11.40 -13.72 -23.65
C ASN A 233 11.78 -13.17 -22.29
N PHE A 234 12.10 -14.07 -21.35
CA PHE A 234 12.55 -13.66 -20.02
C PHE A 234 13.89 -12.93 -20.08
N MET A 235 14.87 -13.50 -20.79
CA MET A 235 16.20 -12.90 -20.92
C MET A 235 16.17 -11.59 -21.68
N ASP A 236 15.34 -11.44 -22.69
CA ASP A 236 15.12 -10.17 -23.40
C ASP A 236 14.55 -9.09 -22.47
N ALA A 237 13.60 -9.47 -21.60
CA ALA A 237 13.04 -8.56 -20.61
C ALA A 237 14.07 -8.16 -19.53
N VAL A 238 14.94 -9.07 -19.09
CA VAL A 238 16.06 -8.79 -18.20
C VAL A 238 17.03 -7.81 -18.86
N LYS A 239 17.44 -8.10 -20.11
CA LYS A 239 18.37 -7.25 -20.85
C LYS A 239 17.83 -5.84 -21.05
N LYS A 240 16.57 -5.73 -21.45
CA LYS A 240 15.92 -4.44 -21.65
C LYS A 240 15.86 -3.62 -20.36
N GLN A 241 15.61 -4.26 -19.22
CA GLN A 241 15.63 -3.57 -17.92
C GLN A 241 17.04 -3.15 -17.50
N GLU A 242 18.04 -4.00 -17.75
CA GLU A 242 19.43 -3.61 -17.54
C GLU A 242 19.81 -2.37 -18.34
N ASP A 243 19.40 -2.29 -19.63
CA ASP A 243 19.69 -1.14 -20.49
C ASP A 243 19.04 0.16 -19.96
N VAL A 244 17.82 0.08 -19.40
CA VAL A 244 17.15 1.21 -18.74
C VAL A 244 17.97 1.70 -17.54
N VAL A 245 18.33 0.81 -16.62
CA VAL A 245 19.12 1.16 -15.43
C VAL A 245 20.49 1.68 -15.83
N TYR A 246 21.15 1.03 -16.78
CA TYR A 246 22.46 1.47 -17.25
C TYR A 246 22.41 2.85 -17.92
N SER A 247 21.41 3.13 -18.73
CA SER A 247 21.23 4.45 -19.33
C SER A 247 21.07 5.55 -18.29
N ALA A 248 20.29 5.28 -17.23
CA ALA A 248 20.01 6.24 -16.18
C ALA A 248 21.21 6.45 -15.25
N THR A 249 21.91 5.37 -14.86
CA THR A 249 22.86 5.36 -13.75
C THR A 249 24.29 4.99 -14.14
N GLY A 250 24.48 4.32 -15.29
CA GLY A 250 25.74 3.67 -15.66
C GLY A 250 26.07 2.40 -14.87
N ILE A 251 25.17 1.93 -14.04
CA ILE A 251 25.32 0.70 -13.27
C ILE A 251 24.64 -0.44 -14.05
N ARG A 252 25.33 -1.58 -14.18
CA ARG A 252 24.72 -2.81 -14.68
C ARG A 252 24.11 -3.56 -13.52
N THR A 253 22.87 -4.02 -13.72
CA THR A 253 22.22 -4.89 -12.75
C THR A 253 22.83 -6.29 -12.82
N ASP A 254 23.11 -6.88 -11.69
CA ASP A 254 23.78 -8.18 -11.57
C ASP A 254 22.99 -9.22 -10.76
N ILE A 255 21.83 -8.82 -10.22
CA ILE A 255 20.89 -9.70 -9.52
C ILE A 255 19.52 -9.55 -10.16
N VAL A 256 18.85 -10.69 -10.42
CA VAL A 256 17.50 -10.75 -10.98
C VAL A 256 16.54 -11.35 -9.95
N ARG A 257 15.39 -10.72 -9.76
CA ARG A 257 14.25 -11.34 -9.08
C ARG A 257 13.17 -11.65 -10.11
N PHE A 258 12.67 -12.88 -10.04
CA PHE A 258 11.60 -13.33 -10.93
C PHE A 258 10.28 -12.66 -10.52
N PRO A 259 9.53 -12.02 -11.43
CA PRO A 259 8.16 -11.60 -11.19
C PRO A 259 7.29 -12.69 -10.57
N ALA A 260 6.63 -12.41 -9.45
CA ALA A 260 5.89 -13.36 -8.63
C ALA A 260 6.73 -14.52 -8.03
N GLY A 261 8.07 -14.43 -8.09
CA GLY A 261 8.99 -15.44 -7.59
C GLY A 261 9.39 -16.51 -8.59
N SER A 262 10.55 -17.11 -8.38
CA SER A 262 11.15 -18.08 -9.31
C SER A 262 10.28 -19.32 -9.52
N TYR A 263 9.44 -19.66 -8.57
CA TYR A 263 8.55 -20.82 -8.65
C TYR A 263 7.48 -20.68 -9.75
N TYR A 264 7.06 -19.45 -10.07
CA TYR A 264 6.07 -19.17 -11.12
C TYR A 264 6.62 -19.28 -12.53
N CYS A 265 7.94 -19.38 -12.71
CA CYS A 265 8.55 -19.55 -14.04
C CYS A 265 8.55 -21.02 -14.47
N PRO A 266 7.79 -21.41 -15.51
CA PRO A 266 7.74 -22.80 -15.98
C PRO A 266 9.10 -23.32 -16.46
N GLN A 267 9.94 -22.44 -17.03
CA GLN A 267 11.28 -22.76 -17.51
C GLN A 267 12.37 -22.38 -16.48
N ARG A 268 12.03 -22.32 -15.18
CA ARG A 268 12.92 -21.84 -14.12
C ARG A 268 14.35 -22.34 -14.21
N THR A 269 14.53 -23.65 -14.38
CA THR A 269 15.86 -24.26 -14.42
C THR A 269 16.69 -23.73 -15.59
N ALA A 270 16.11 -23.69 -16.80
CA ALA A 270 16.79 -23.18 -17.98
C ALA A 270 17.07 -21.67 -17.91
N VAL A 271 16.16 -20.91 -17.28
CA VAL A 271 16.34 -19.46 -17.06
C VAL A 271 17.46 -19.22 -16.05
N ILE A 272 17.49 -19.94 -14.92
CA ILE A 272 18.54 -19.82 -13.90
C ILE A 272 19.92 -20.18 -14.49
N GLU A 273 19.99 -21.25 -15.27
CA GLU A 273 21.23 -21.65 -15.96
C GLU A 273 21.72 -20.52 -16.89
N GLU A 274 20.81 -19.94 -17.68
CA GLU A 274 21.15 -18.85 -18.60
C GLU A 274 21.58 -17.57 -17.85
N LEU A 275 20.84 -17.19 -16.79
CA LEU A 275 21.22 -16.06 -15.93
C LEU A 275 22.64 -16.27 -15.38
N THR A 276 22.94 -17.46 -14.86
CA THR A 276 24.24 -17.81 -14.32
C THR A 276 25.34 -17.73 -15.39
N ASN A 277 25.10 -18.28 -16.58
CA ASN A 277 26.01 -18.24 -17.70
C ASN A 277 26.32 -16.81 -18.16
N GLN A 278 25.35 -15.90 -18.07
CA GLN A 278 25.52 -14.49 -18.39
C GLN A 278 26.06 -13.67 -17.21
N GLY A 279 26.34 -14.30 -16.08
CA GLY A 279 26.94 -13.66 -14.92
C GLY A 279 25.96 -12.99 -13.96
N TYR A 280 24.66 -13.22 -14.09
CA TYR A 280 23.66 -12.75 -13.11
C TYR A 280 23.52 -13.71 -11.94
N GLY A 281 23.30 -13.15 -10.74
CA GLY A 281 22.67 -13.84 -9.64
C GLY A 281 21.14 -13.78 -9.74
N TRP A 282 20.46 -14.59 -8.97
CA TRP A 282 19.01 -14.51 -8.81
C TRP A 282 18.63 -14.70 -7.34
N ILE A 283 17.48 -14.18 -6.92
CA ILE A 283 17.05 -14.26 -5.53
C ILE A 283 15.52 -14.16 -5.41
N ASP A 284 14.95 -15.01 -4.55
CA ASP A 284 13.60 -14.83 -4.06
C ASP A 284 13.64 -14.06 -2.71
N TRP A 285 12.84 -14.44 -1.72
CA TRP A 285 12.77 -13.82 -0.40
C TRP A 285 12.59 -14.85 0.70
N SER A 286 12.93 -14.50 1.94
CA SER A 286 12.67 -15.33 3.12
C SER A 286 11.58 -14.78 4.02
N ALA A 287 11.19 -13.53 3.84
CA ALA A 287 10.09 -12.86 4.53
C ALA A 287 9.27 -12.03 3.53
N ASN A 288 7.96 -11.89 3.76
CA ASN A 288 7.02 -11.24 2.85
C ASN A 288 6.10 -10.30 3.64
N ALA A 289 5.97 -9.07 3.19
CA ALA A 289 5.07 -8.07 3.76
C ALA A 289 3.59 -8.34 3.44
N PHE A 290 3.30 -9.18 2.43
CA PHE A 290 1.96 -9.42 1.88
C PHE A 290 1.24 -8.16 1.44
N ASP A 291 1.97 -7.21 0.89
CA ASP A 291 1.51 -5.89 0.48
C ASP A 291 1.13 -5.78 -1.01
N SER A 292 1.42 -6.79 -1.84
CA SER A 292 1.13 -6.79 -3.29
C SER A 292 -0.33 -7.05 -3.66
N GLY A 293 -1.12 -7.65 -2.77
CA GLY A 293 -2.49 -8.08 -3.07
C GLY A 293 -3.50 -6.94 -3.19
N THR A 294 -4.70 -7.25 -3.70
CA THR A 294 -5.84 -6.32 -3.78
C THR A 294 -6.46 -6.03 -2.41
N ASN A 295 -6.26 -6.92 -1.44
CA ASN A 295 -6.67 -6.72 -0.05
C ASN A 295 -5.59 -5.92 0.67
N ILE A 296 -5.75 -4.60 0.71
CA ILE A 296 -4.80 -3.67 1.33
C ILE A 296 -4.65 -4.01 2.81
N LYS A 297 -3.43 -4.27 3.24
CA LYS A 297 -3.08 -4.55 4.63
C LYS A 297 -2.79 -3.24 5.36
N THR A 298 -3.11 -3.17 6.65
CA THR A 298 -2.72 -2.00 7.44
C THR A 298 -1.22 -1.96 7.69
N LYS A 299 -0.66 -0.77 7.91
CA LYS A 299 0.75 -0.60 8.28
C LYS A 299 1.15 -1.42 9.52
N GLU A 300 0.22 -1.57 10.48
CA GLU A 300 0.42 -2.40 11.68
C GLU A 300 0.54 -3.89 11.33
N PHE A 301 -0.28 -4.37 10.40
CA PHE A 301 -0.18 -5.75 9.92
C PHE A 301 1.15 -5.98 9.23
N VAL A 302 1.52 -5.11 8.28
CA VAL A 302 2.79 -5.18 7.55
C VAL A 302 3.97 -5.19 8.53
N ALA A 303 4.02 -4.23 9.46
CA ALA A 303 5.10 -4.12 10.42
C ALA A 303 5.22 -5.37 11.29
N ARG A 304 4.11 -5.81 11.91
CA ARG A 304 4.11 -7.00 12.77
C ARG A 304 4.54 -8.24 12.02
N THR A 305 4.06 -8.43 10.80
CA THR A 305 4.34 -9.60 9.98
C THR A 305 5.81 -9.65 9.58
N VAL A 306 6.37 -8.55 9.09
CA VAL A 306 7.78 -8.46 8.71
C VAL A 306 8.68 -8.66 9.93
N VAL A 307 8.43 -7.95 11.04
CA VAL A 307 9.25 -8.07 12.25
C VAL A 307 9.24 -9.51 12.78
N TRP A 308 8.07 -10.17 12.78
CA TRP A 308 7.97 -11.56 13.24
C TRP A 308 8.77 -12.51 12.35
N GLN A 309 8.59 -12.45 11.01
CA GLN A 309 9.28 -13.33 10.07
C GLN A 309 10.79 -13.13 10.12
N VAL A 310 11.26 -11.87 10.05
CA VAL A 310 12.69 -11.53 10.11
C VAL A 310 13.31 -12.02 11.41
N SER A 311 12.61 -11.92 12.54
CA SER A 311 13.12 -12.33 13.85
C SER A 311 13.42 -13.83 13.95
N GLN A 312 12.97 -14.66 13.01
CA GLN A 312 13.24 -16.11 12.99
C GLN A 312 14.59 -16.46 12.34
N GLU A 313 15.24 -15.53 11.67
CA GLU A 313 16.44 -15.78 10.89
C GLU A 313 17.59 -14.85 11.32
N GLN A 314 18.83 -15.25 11.10
CA GLN A 314 19.99 -14.38 11.31
C GLN A 314 20.22 -13.44 10.12
N ILE A 315 19.88 -13.90 8.92
CA ILE A 315 19.97 -13.15 7.67
C ILE A 315 18.63 -13.33 6.96
N SER A 316 17.93 -12.23 6.70
CA SER A 316 16.61 -12.24 6.05
C SER A 316 16.59 -11.35 4.83
N VAL A 317 15.86 -11.79 3.81
CA VAL A 317 15.51 -11.00 2.62
C VAL A 317 14.01 -10.76 2.64
N VAL A 318 13.58 -9.52 2.70
CA VAL A 318 12.18 -9.13 2.85
C VAL A 318 11.63 -8.61 1.53
N LEU A 319 10.56 -9.23 1.04
CA LEU A 319 9.79 -8.73 -0.10
C LEU A 319 8.79 -7.68 0.35
N MET A 320 8.89 -6.49 -0.22
CA MET A 320 7.95 -5.37 -0.11
C MET A 320 7.84 -4.66 -1.46
N HIS A 321 6.93 -3.68 -1.55
CA HIS A 321 6.74 -2.88 -2.75
C HIS A 321 6.72 -1.39 -2.42
N ASP A 322 7.40 -0.56 -3.23
CA ASP A 322 7.53 0.90 -3.04
C ASP A 322 6.33 1.72 -3.58
N TRP A 323 5.30 1.04 -4.03
CA TRP A 323 4.04 1.66 -4.48
C TRP A 323 2.90 1.56 -3.45
N ARG A 324 3.21 1.12 -2.20
CA ARG A 324 2.25 0.96 -1.10
C ARG A 324 2.52 1.92 0.05
N LEU A 325 1.61 2.85 0.30
CA LEU A 325 1.72 3.80 1.41
C LEU A 325 1.66 3.12 2.79
N GLU A 326 0.94 2.00 2.89
CA GLU A 326 0.89 1.20 4.12
C GLU A 326 2.27 0.59 4.43
N THR A 327 3.01 0.19 3.41
CA THR A 327 4.39 -0.29 3.54
C THR A 327 5.31 0.85 3.94
N LEU A 328 5.18 2.03 3.31
CA LEU A 328 5.90 3.23 3.71
C LEU A 328 5.69 3.54 5.21
N GLY A 329 4.43 3.63 5.65
CA GLY A 329 4.11 3.90 7.05
C GLY A 329 4.48 2.77 8.02
N ALA A 330 4.73 1.55 7.53
CA ALA A 330 5.18 0.43 8.36
C ALA A 330 6.67 0.52 8.69
N LEU A 331 7.49 1.19 7.85
CA LEU A 331 8.94 1.31 8.05
C LEU A 331 9.30 1.95 9.38
N ASP A 332 8.51 2.92 9.85
CA ASP A 332 8.67 3.57 11.17
C ASP A 332 8.61 2.58 12.35
N LYS A 333 8.00 1.42 12.15
CA LYS A 333 7.88 0.37 13.16
C LYS A 333 8.84 -0.80 12.89
N ILE A 334 9.04 -1.14 11.63
CA ILE A 334 9.90 -2.26 11.22
C ILE A 334 11.35 -1.98 11.62
N VAL A 335 11.87 -0.84 11.17
CA VAL A 335 13.29 -0.55 11.30
C VAL A 335 13.73 -0.38 12.76
N PRO A 336 13.07 0.43 13.61
CA PRO A 336 13.49 0.54 15.00
C PRO A 336 13.40 -0.78 15.77
N GLN A 337 12.31 -1.55 15.59
CA GLN A 337 12.14 -2.83 16.29
C GLN A 337 13.18 -3.88 15.88
N LEU A 338 13.61 -3.89 14.62
CA LEU A 338 14.66 -4.79 14.16
C LEU A 338 16.05 -4.30 14.58
N LYS A 339 16.32 -2.98 14.58
CA LYS A 339 17.54 -2.41 15.14
C LYS A 339 17.71 -2.78 16.63
N GLU A 340 16.64 -2.70 17.43
CA GLU A 340 16.64 -3.17 18.84
C GLU A 340 16.95 -4.66 19.00
N LYS A 341 16.64 -5.48 17.99
CA LYS A 341 16.94 -6.92 17.95
C LYS A 341 18.34 -7.23 17.37
N GLY A 342 19.16 -6.21 17.10
CA GLY A 342 20.52 -6.35 16.59
C GLY A 342 20.62 -6.54 15.08
N TYR A 343 19.56 -6.23 14.33
CA TYR A 343 19.64 -6.24 12.86
C TYR A 343 20.26 -4.96 12.34
N ILE A 344 21.15 -5.13 11.37
CA ILE A 344 21.64 -4.07 10.50
C ILE A 344 20.99 -4.20 9.12
N PHE A 345 20.81 -3.06 8.45
CA PHE A 345 20.13 -2.98 7.16
C PHE A 345 21.17 -2.69 6.08
N LEU A 346 21.35 -3.63 5.17
CA LEU A 346 22.33 -3.57 4.12
C LEU A 346 21.70 -3.78 2.75
N PRO A 347 22.29 -3.23 1.68
CA PRO A 347 21.86 -3.54 0.32
C PRO A 347 22.40 -4.92 -0.10
N LEU A 348 21.68 -5.63 -0.95
CA LEU A 348 22.12 -6.87 -1.57
C LEU A 348 23.21 -6.60 -2.61
N PHE A 349 24.20 -7.46 -2.63
CA PHE A 349 25.19 -7.56 -3.70
C PHE A 349 25.23 -8.99 -4.24
N LYS A 350 25.77 -9.17 -5.41
CA LYS A 350 25.84 -10.50 -6.05
C LYS A 350 26.59 -11.51 -5.19
N GLU A 351 27.55 -11.06 -4.40
CA GLU A 351 28.37 -11.85 -3.47
C GLU A 351 27.61 -12.28 -2.21
N SER A 352 26.44 -11.68 -1.91
CA SER A 352 25.65 -12.02 -0.73
C SER A 352 25.30 -13.50 -0.71
N SER A 353 25.41 -14.15 0.45
CA SER A 353 25.21 -15.59 0.63
C SER A 353 23.78 -16.05 0.31
N THR A 354 22.83 -15.13 0.33
CA THR A 354 21.42 -15.37 0.05
C THR A 354 21.11 -15.45 -1.46
N VAL A 355 22.01 -14.98 -2.32
CA VAL A 355 21.82 -15.04 -3.78
C VAL A 355 21.87 -16.49 -4.25
N GLY A 356 20.86 -16.89 -5.02
CA GLY A 356 20.70 -18.25 -5.54
C GLY A 356 20.07 -19.24 -4.56
N THR A 357 19.83 -18.89 -3.30
CA THR A 357 19.42 -19.84 -2.27
C THR A 357 18.07 -19.58 -1.60
N VAL A 358 17.58 -18.35 -1.66
CA VAL A 358 16.40 -17.95 -0.89
C VAL A 358 15.12 -18.47 -1.53
N ARG A 359 14.32 -19.18 -0.72
CA ARG A 359 12.98 -19.63 -1.07
C ARG A 359 11.99 -19.02 -0.09
N PRO A 360 10.79 -18.61 -0.53
CA PRO A 360 9.75 -18.21 0.39
C PRO A 360 9.37 -19.42 1.26
N LYS A 361 9.59 -19.32 2.55
CA LYS A 361 9.17 -20.36 3.52
C LYS A 361 7.66 -20.36 3.74
N TRP A 362 6.95 -19.33 3.32
CA TRP A 362 5.59 -19.02 3.73
C TRP A 362 4.55 -19.10 2.60
N ASP A 363 4.96 -19.34 1.36
CA ASP A 363 4.04 -19.40 0.21
C ASP A 363 3.34 -20.75 0.02
N ASN A 364 3.46 -21.66 0.99
CA ASN A 364 2.81 -22.98 0.96
C ASN A 364 1.57 -23.07 1.88
N GLN A 365 0.92 -21.93 2.21
CA GLN A 365 -0.33 -21.94 2.98
C GLN A 365 -1.47 -21.24 2.24
#